data_0e62f1b733976c882b94c8f72e460e2b
#
_entry.id   0e62f1b733976c882b94c8f72e460e2b
#
_cell.length_a   1.000
_cell.length_b   1.000
_cell.length_c   1.000
_cell.angle_alpha   90.00
_cell.angle_beta   90.00
_cell.angle_gamma   90.00
#
_symmetry.space_group_name_H-M   'P 1'
#
loop_
_entity.id
_entity.type
_entity.pdbx_description
1 polymer ?
#
loop_
_entity_poly.entity_id
_entity_poly.type
_entity_poly.pdbx_seq_one_letter_code
_entity_poly.pdbx_strand_id
1 'polypeptide(L)'
;MTPCILIPCYNHAGPLAAVLDRLAGYQLPCLLIDDGSEPVAAAALDGLAACHPWVTLLRHSHNQGKGGAVMTGLRHAHGLGFSHALQVDADGQHDLADIPALLAEAHRDPEALISGRPVYDDSVPKGRLYGRYITHVWVWIETLSFTIKDSMCGFRVYPLAASCALLEQVALGRRMDFDTEVMVRLHWAGVAVRFVPTRVIYPADGSSHFQLWRDNRDISWMHTRLVCRLLWDLLLRLTSGPRRLWSWAPRLWRERRSAAHCSACRSCWPAIACWGGGAFLCCSIPSSATSG
;
A
#
# COMPACT_ATOMS: atom_id res chain seq x y z
N MET A 1 5.63 -2.86 -15.83
CA MET A 1 4.99 -3.09 -14.52
C MET A 1 4.67 -4.58 -14.41
N THR A 2 5.03 -5.22 -13.31
CA THR A 2 4.74 -6.64 -12.99
C THR A 2 3.87 -6.67 -11.75
N PRO A 3 2.52 -6.58 -11.88
CA PRO A 3 1.62 -6.56 -10.74
C PRO A 3 1.30 -7.98 -10.26
N CYS A 4 0.97 -8.11 -8.97
CA CYS A 4 0.28 -9.27 -8.40
C CYS A 4 -0.96 -8.81 -7.63
N ILE A 5 -1.87 -9.73 -7.37
CA ILE A 5 -3.01 -9.52 -6.48
C ILE A 5 -2.57 -9.90 -5.05
N LEU A 6 -3.05 -9.16 -4.05
CA LEU A 6 -2.82 -9.42 -2.64
C LEU A 6 -4.15 -9.45 -1.91
N ILE A 7 -4.48 -10.58 -1.30
CA ILE A 7 -5.74 -10.77 -0.57
C ILE A 7 -5.44 -11.11 0.89
N PRO A 8 -5.65 -10.18 1.84
CA PRO A 8 -5.67 -10.53 3.26
C PRO A 8 -6.98 -11.24 3.59
N CYS A 9 -6.91 -12.37 4.29
CA CYS A 9 -8.07 -13.17 4.64
C CYS A 9 -8.00 -13.66 6.09
N TYR A 10 -9.12 -13.55 6.81
CA TYR A 10 -9.30 -14.12 8.14
C TYR A 10 -10.74 -14.60 8.29
N ASN A 11 -10.93 -15.94 8.36
CA ASN A 11 -12.24 -16.59 8.51
C ASN A 11 -13.27 -16.24 7.41
N HIS A 12 -12.84 -15.88 6.19
CA HIS A 12 -13.71 -15.45 5.07
C HIS A 12 -13.61 -16.37 3.85
N ALA A 13 -13.46 -17.68 4.04
CA ALA A 13 -13.29 -18.63 2.93
C ALA A 13 -14.52 -18.66 1.99
N GLY A 14 -15.74 -18.50 2.51
CA GLY A 14 -16.98 -18.58 1.72
C GLY A 14 -17.06 -17.47 0.65
N PRO A 15 -17.07 -16.17 1.03
CA PRO A 15 -17.07 -15.08 0.07
C PRO A 15 -15.86 -15.08 -0.87
N LEU A 16 -14.70 -15.54 -0.38
CA LEU A 16 -13.45 -15.56 -1.14
C LEU A 16 -13.52 -16.44 -2.38
N ALA A 17 -14.24 -17.56 -2.35
CA ALA A 17 -14.40 -18.43 -3.51
C ALA A 17 -14.91 -17.66 -4.73
N ALA A 18 -16.02 -16.94 -4.58
CA ALA A 18 -16.57 -16.13 -5.64
C ALA A 18 -15.66 -14.97 -6.08
N VAL A 19 -14.85 -14.42 -5.15
CA VAL A 19 -13.85 -13.40 -5.47
C VAL A 19 -12.75 -13.99 -6.35
N LEU A 20 -12.22 -15.18 -6.01
CA LEU A 20 -11.18 -15.85 -6.79
C LEU A 20 -11.66 -16.23 -8.18
N ASP A 21 -12.90 -16.77 -8.33
CA ASP A 21 -13.47 -17.08 -9.63
C ASP A 21 -13.55 -15.86 -10.56
N ARG A 22 -13.92 -14.70 -10.01
CA ARG A 22 -13.95 -13.43 -10.76
C ARG A 22 -12.55 -12.90 -11.08
N LEU A 23 -11.58 -13.10 -10.18
CA LEU A 23 -10.20 -12.65 -10.37
C LEU A 23 -9.43 -13.48 -11.39
N ALA A 24 -9.80 -14.75 -11.61
CA ALA A 24 -9.15 -15.65 -12.58
C ALA A 24 -9.08 -15.02 -14.00
N GLY A 25 -10.09 -14.24 -14.40
CA GLY A 25 -10.14 -13.57 -15.69
C GLY A 25 -9.04 -12.54 -15.92
N TYR A 26 -8.38 -12.03 -14.87
CA TYR A 26 -7.30 -11.04 -14.98
C TYR A 26 -5.92 -11.66 -15.21
N GLN A 27 -5.77 -12.96 -15.02
CA GLN A 27 -4.53 -13.74 -15.25
C GLN A 27 -3.31 -13.16 -14.49
N LEU A 28 -3.53 -12.63 -13.29
CA LEU A 28 -2.49 -12.10 -12.43
C LEU A 28 -2.16 -13.10 -11.31
N PRO A 29 -0.88 -13.28 -10.95
CA PRO A 29 -0.51 -14.04 -9.76
C PRO A 29 -1.18 -13.45 -8.52
N CYS A 30 -1.65 -14.30 -7.60
CA CYS A 30 -2.31 -13.88 -6.38
C CYS A 30 -1.58 -14.40 -5.16
N LEU A 31 -1.33 -13.54 -4.21
CA LEU A 31 -0.86 -13.88 -2.87
C LEU A 31 -2.05 -13.79 -1.91
N LEU A 32 -2.51 -14.93 -1.44
CA LEU A 32 -3.54 -15.05 -0.43
C LEU A 32 -2.89 -15.19 0.94
N ILE A 33 -3.13 -14.22 1.82
CA ILE A 33 -2.53 -14.20 3.16
C ILE A 33 -3.60 -14.59 4.17
N ASP A 34 -3.53 -15.81 4.65
CA ASP A 34 -4.37 -16.30 5.75
C ASP A 34 -3.81 -15.79 7.09
N ASP A 35 -4.53 -14.89 7.70
CA ASP A 35 -4.13 -14.26 8.97
C ASP A 35 -4.44 -15.10 10.20
N GLY A 36 -4.10 -16.39 10.14
CA GLY A 36 -4.30 -17.31 11.25
C GLY A 36 -5.78 -17.65 11.47
N SER A 37 -6.47 -18.02 10.39
CA SER A 37 -7.87 -18.47 10.44
C SER A 37 -8.04 -19.72 11.28
N GLU A 38 -9.26 -19.93 11.77
CA GLU A 38 -9.66 -21.13 12.48
C GLU A 38 -9.54 -22.38 11.59
N PRO A 39 -9.36 -23.57 12.17
CA PRO A 39 -9.03 -24.80 11.41
C PRO A 39 -9.98 -25.10 10.26
N VAL A 40 -11.28 -24.86 10.42
CA VAL A 40 -12.29 -25.09 9.38
C VAL A 40 -12.11 -24.14 8.21
N ALA A 41 -11.93 -22.86 8.50
CA ALA A 41 -11.69 -21.84 7.48
C ALA A 41 -10.31 -22.05 6.81
N ALA A 42 -9.29 -22.39 7.60
CA ALA A 42 -7.95 -22.70 7.10
C ALA A 42 -7.96 -23.87 6.10
N ALA A 43 -8.64 -24.97 6.41
CA ALA A 43 -8.79 -26.11 5.48
C ALA A 43 -9.54 -25.72 4.20
N ALA A 44 -10.57 -24.85 4.31
CA ALA A 44 -11.27 -24.35 3.13
C ALA A 44 -10.35 -23.47 2.25
N LEU A 45 -9.49 -22.64 2.86
CA LEU A 45 -8.49 -21.83 2.12
C LEU A 45 -7.44 -22.72 1.42
N ASP A 46 -7.01 -23.83 2.05
CA ASP A 46 -6.15 -24.84 1.40
C ASP A 46 -6.82 -25.43 0.17
N GLY A 47 -8.10 -25.78 0.26
CA GLY A 47 -8.88 -26.27 -0.86
C GLY A 47 -9.01 -25.25 -1.99
N LEU A 48 -9.28 -23.99 -1.68
CA LEU A 48 -9.35 -22.91 -2.66
C LEU A 48 -8.00 -22.71 -3.36
N ALA A 49 -6.90 -22.69 -2.62
CA ALA A 49 -5.58 -22.53 -3.22
C ALA A 49 -5.21 -23.72 -4.12
N ALA A 50 -5.60 -24.95 -3.76
CA ALA A 50 -5.39 -26.13 -4.58
C ALA A 50 -6.18 -26.10 -5.90
N CYS A 51 -7.39 -25.51 -5.88
CA CYS A 51 -8.22 -25.35 -7.09
C CYS A 51 -7.75 -24.21 -8.01
N HIS A 52 -6.93 -23.28 -7.52
CA HIS A 52 -6.48 -22.10 -8.26
C HIS A 52 -4.93 -22.06 -8.34
N PRO A 53 -4.29 -22.69 -9.34
CA PRO A 53 -2.81 -22.77 -9.43
C PRO A 53 -2.07 -21.43 -9.49
N TRP A 54 -2.79 -20.34 -9.78
CA TRP A 54 -2.27 -18.98 -9.81
C TRP A 54 -2.29 -18.30 -8.44
N VAL A 55 -2.83 -18.98 -7.40
CA VAL A 55 -2.92 -18.50 -6.01
C VAL A 55 -1.81 -19.14 -5.18
N THR A 56 -0.99 -18.32 -4.55
CA THR A 56 -0.01 -18.74 -3.54
C THR A 56 -0.56 -18.38 -2.16
N LEU A 57 -0.81 -19.41 -1.34
CA LEU A 57 -1.31 -19.24 0.02
C LEU A 57 -0.13 -19.10 1.00
N LEU A 58 -0.15 -18.04 1.79
CA LEU A 58 0.74 -17.83 2.93
C LEU A 58 -0.11 -17.79 4.20
N ARG A 59 0.34 -18.45 5.28
CA ARG A 59 -0.42 -18.53 6.53
C ARG A 59 0.37 -18.03 7.72
N HIS A 60 -0.25 -17.17 8.51
CA HIS A 60 0.26 -16.77 9.82
C HIS A 60 -0.09 -17.83 10.87
N SER A 61 0.78 -18.01 11.86
CA SER A 61 0.52 -18.93 12.99
C SER A 61 -0.58 -18.43 13.94
N HIS A 62 -0.89 -17.14 13.89
CA HIS A 62 -1.95 -16.50 14.69
C HIS A 62 -2.38 -15.20 14.02
N ASN A 63 -3.57 -14.71 14.36
CA ASN A 63 -4.10 -13.45 13.83
C ASN A 63 -3.24 -12.25 14.22
N GLN A 64 -2.72 -11.56 13.23
CA GLN A 64 -1.93 -10.32 13.36
C GLN A 64 -2.72 -9.07 13.00
N GLY A 65 -3.90 -9.24 12.44
CA GLY A 65 -4.78 -8.18 11.92
C GLY A 65 -4.57 -7.90 10.43
N LYS A 66 -5.57 -7.27 9.81
CA LYS A 66 -5.58 -6.97 8.36
C LYS A 66 -4.27 -6.30 7.91
N GLY A 67 -3.84 -5.27 8.62
CA GLY A 67 -2.58 -4.58 8.30
C GLY A 67 -1.37 -5.50 8.39
N GLY A 68 -1.33 -6.42 9.37
CA GLY A 68 -0.29 -7.44 9.49
C GLY A 68 -0.23 -8.34 8.27
N ALA A 69 -1.38 -8.83 7.81
CA ALA A 69 -1.50 -9.67 6.61
C ALA A 69 -1.06 -8.90 5.34
N VAL A 70 -1.52 -7.65 5.18
CA VAL A 70 -1.12 -6.82 4.03
C VAL A 70 0.39 -6.58 4.03
N MET A 71 0.99 -6.21 5.17
CA MET A 71 2.44 -5.98 5.26
C MET A 71 3.25 -7.24 4.93
N THR A 72 2.80 -8.41 5.36
CA THR A 72 3.43 -9.70 5.00
C THR A 72 3.36 -9.92 3.49
N GLY A 73 2.20 -9.73 2.89
CA GLY A 73 2.01 -9.89 1.45
C GLY A 73 2.82 -8.90 0.62
N LEU A 74 2.90 -7.62 1.04
CA LEU A 74 3.72 -6.61 0.34
C LEU A 74 5.21 -6.99 0.35
N ARG A 75 5.76 -7.43 1.50
CA ARG A 75 7.15 -7.88 1.60
C ARG A 75 7.40 -9.12 0.75
N HIS A 76 6.49 -10.09 0.79
CA HIS A 76 6.61 -11.32 0.01
C HIS A 76 6.54 -11.03 -1.51
N ALA A 77 5.59 -10.22 -1.95
CA ALA A 77 5.49 -9.78 -3.33
C ALA A 77 6.76 -9.08 -3.83
N HIS A 78 7.31 -8.18 -3.02
CA HIS A 78 8.57 -7.50 -3.32
C HIS A 78 9.75 -8.47 -3.42
N GLY A 79 9.83 -9.44 -2.50
CA GLY A 79 10.85 -10.50 -2.52
C GLY A 79 10.78 -11.41 -3.75
N LEU A 80 9.58 -11.61 -4.32
CA LEU A 80 9.36 -12.34 -5.57
C LEU A 80 9.65 -11.51 -6.84
N GLY A 81 10.01 -10.22 -6.69
CA GLY A 81 10.35 -9.35 -7.81
C GLY A 81 9.15 -8.67 -8.48
N PHE A 82 7.95 -8.74 -7.90
CA PHE A 82 6.84 -7.93 -8.36
C PHE A 82 7.13 -6.44 -8.14
N SER A 83 6.60 -5.60 -9.01
CA SER A 83 6.75 -4.15 -8.89
C SER A 83 5.57 -3.51 -8.15
N HIS A 84 4.39 -4.12 -8.24
CA HIS A 84 3.15 -3.60 -7.67
C HIS A 84 2.32 -4.72 -7.06
N ALA A 85 1.57 -4.40 -6.00
CA ALA A 85 0.57 -5.29 -5.42
C ALA A 85 -0.80 -4.60 -5.41
N LEU A 86 -1.78 -5.24 -6.06
CA LEU A 86 -3.18 -4.84 -6.00
C LEU A 86 -3.84 -5.53 -4.81
N GLN A 87 -4.13 -4.79 -3.76
CA GLN A 87 -4.90 -5.29 -2.63
C GLN A 87 -6.38 -5.39 -2.99
N VAL A 88 -6.97 -6.55 -2.70
CA VAL A 88 -8.40 -6.83 -2.80
C VAL A 88 -8.83 -7.48 -1.48
N ASP A 89 -9.91 -6.98 -0.87
CA ASP A 89 -10.42 -7.59 0.36
C ASP A 89 -11.22 -8.87 0.06
N ALA A 90 -11.15 -9.86 0.98
CA ALA A 90 -11.76 -11.17 0.79
C ALA A 90 -13.29 -11.19 0.91
N ASP A 91 -13.91 -10.08 1.34
CA ASP A 91 -15.35 -9.96 1.62
C ASP A 91 -16.22 -9.73 0.38
N GLY A 92 -15.61 -9.52 -0.79
CA GLY A 92 -16.29 -9.30 -2.06
C GLY A 92 -16.97 -7.95 -2.20
N GLN A 93 -16.70 -6.98 -1.32
CA GLN A 93 -17.32 -5.65 -1.38
C GLN A 93 -16.75 -4.76 -2.49
N HIS A 94 -15.57 -5.07 -3.00
CA HIS A 94 -14.96 -4.32 -4.09
C HIS A 94 -15.57 -4.67 -5.45
N ASP A 95 -15.85 -3.66 -6.26
CA ASP A 95 -16.20 -3.92 -7.66
C ASP A 95 -14.93 -4.25 -8.45
N LEU A 96 -14.76 -5.55 -8.73
CA LEU A 96 -13.57 -6.04 -9.43
C LEU A 96 -13.50 -5.55 -10.88
N ALA A 97 -14.60 -5.05 -11.46
CA ALA A 97 -14.59 -4.43 -12.79
C ALA A 97 -13.72 -3.16 -12.85
N ASP A 98 -13.40 -2.55 -11.71
CA ASP A 98 -12.53 -1.38 -11.63
C ASP A 98 -11.01 -1.73 -11.64
N ILE A 99 -10.63 -3.02 -11.56
CA ILE A 99 -9.22 -3.46 -11.61
C ILE A 99 -8.47 -2.91 -12.83
N PRO A 100 -9.00 -2.99 -14.06
CA PRO A 100 -8.29 -2.44 -15.22
C PRO A 100 -8.01 -0.94 -15.10
N ALA A 101 -8.94 -0.16 -14.54
CA ALA A 101 -8.77 1.27 -14.33
C ALA A 101 -7.68 1.59 -13.28
N LEU A 102 -7.65 0.84 -12.18
CA LEU A 102 -6.61 0.95 -11.14
C LEU A 102 -5.23 0.60 -11.69
N LEU A 103 -5.11 -0.48 -12.46
CA LEU A 103 -3.85 -0.91 -13.07
C LEU A 103 -3.40 0.06 -14.18
N ALA A 104 -4.33 0.61 -14.96
CA ALA A 104 -4.01 1.62 -15.97
C ALA A 104 -3.45 2.89 -15.34
N GLU A 105 -4.03 3.34 -14.21
CA GLU A 105 -3.52 4.50 -13.48
C GLU A 105 -2.15 4.21 -12.85
N ALA A 106 -1.94 3.01 -12.30
CA ALA A 106 -0.64 2.57 -11.81
C ALA A 106 0.41 2.46 -12.93
N HIS A 107 0.00 2.11 -14.15
CA HIS A 107 0.90 2.10 -15.31
C HIS A 107 1.29 3.52 -15.74
N ARG A 108 0.35 4.48 -15.62
CA ARG A 108 0.58 5.90 -15.94
C ARG A 108 1.51 6.60 -14.95
N ASP A 109 1.38 6.29 -13.66
CA ASP A 109 2.21 6.83 -12.57
C ASP A 109 2.73 5.67 -11.67
N PRO A 110 3.79 4.94 -12.11
CA PRO A 110 4.24 3.71 -11.42
C PRO A 110 4.81 3.93 -10.02
N GLU A 111 5.11 5.16 -9.66
CA GLU A 111 5.61 5.48 -8.33
C GLU A 111 4.50 5.92 -7.37
N ALA A 112 3.27 6.10 -7.86
CA ALA A 112 2.13 6.52 -7.06
C ALA A 112 1.46 5.35 -6.35
N LEU A 113 0.88 5.64 -5.20
CA LEU A 113 -0.13 4.79 -4.57
C LEU A 113 -1.47 5.07 -5.25
N ILE A 114 -2.06 4.06 -5.89
CA ILE A 114 -3.38 4.19 -6.49
C ILE A 114 -4.41 3.63 -5.52
N SER A 115 -5.45 4.38 -5.22
CA SER A 115 -6.50 3.96 -4.29
C SER A 115 -7.88 4.10 -4.92
N GLY A 116 -8.73 3.13 -4.69
CA GLY A 116 -10.15 3.29 -4.96
C GLY A 116 -10.72 4.43 -4.12
N ARG A 117 -11.60 5.22 -4.72
CA ARG A 117 -12.42 6.20 -4.01
C ARG A 117 -13.86 5.76 -4.09
N PRO A 118 -14.45 5.30 -2.98
CA PRO A 118 -15.82 4.86 -2.96
C PRO A 118 -16.77 5.96 -3.43
N VAL A 119 -17.63 5.61 -4.39
CA VAL A 119 -18.79 6.40 -4.78
C VAL A 119 -19.98 5.81 -4.04
N TYR A 120 -20.55 6.60 -3.15
CA TYR A 120 -21.67 6.17 -2.32
C TYR A 120 -22.99 6.51 -3.02
N ASP A 121 -23.91 5.58 -2.97
CA ASP A 121 -25.32 5.80 -3.28
C ASP A 121 -26.13 6.07 -1.98
N ASP A 122 -27.43 6.31 -2.14
CA ASP A 122 -28.31 6.62 -1.03
C ASP A 122 -28.55 5.45 -0.04
N SER A 123 -28.01 4.25 -0.32
CA SER A 123 -28.16 3.06 0.49
C SER A 123 -27.22 3.01 1.70
N VAL A 124 -26.19 3.88 1.73
CA VAL A 124 -25.14 3.84 2.76
C VAL A 124 -25.63 4.38 4.09
N PRO A 125 -25.44 3.65 5.21
CA PRO A 125 -25.82 4.12 6.53
C PRO A 125 -25.10 5.41 6.92
N LYS A 126 -25.85 6.47 7.27
CA LYS A 126 -25.33 7.81 7.59
C LYS A 126 -24.22 7.78 8.65
N GLY A 127 -24.33 6.90 9.66
CA GLY A 127 -23.31 6.77 10.70
C GLY A 127 -21.92 6.37 10.18
N ARG A 128 -21.84 5.52 9.14
CA ARG A 128 -20.58 5.15 8.48
C ARG A 128 -19.98 6.33 7.74
N LEU A 129 -20.81 7.14 7.08
CA LEU A 129 -20.36 8.34 6.37
C LEU A 129 -19.76 9.37 7.34
N TYR A 130 -20.41 9.61 8.49
CA TYR A 130 -19.88 10.55 9.50
C TYR A 130 -18.54 10.09 10.08
N GLY A 131 -18.42 8.80 10.46
CA GLY A 131 -17.15 8.26 10.96
C GLY A 131 -16.01 8.39 9.93
N ARG A 132 -16.31 8.11 8.67
CA ARG A 132 -15.35 8.26 7.57
C ARG A 132 -14.94 9.71 7.34
N TYR A 133 -15.89 10.64 7.41
CA TYR A 133 -15.61 12.07 7.26
C TYR A 133 -14.71 12.61 8.37
N ILE A 134 -14.92 12.17 9.63
CA ILE A 134 -14.05 12.52 10.76
C ILE A 134 -12.60 12.07 10.47
N THR A 135 -12.40 10.85 10.00
CA THR A 135 -11.08 10.34 9.61
C THR A 135 -10.46 11.19 8.49
N HIS A 136 -11.25 11.62 7.50
CA HIS A 136 -10.75 12.49 6.43
C HIS A 136 -10.24 13.84 6.95
N VAL A 137 -10.97 14.47 7.89
CA VAL A 137 -10.53 15.73 8.51
C VAL A 137 -9.18 15.55 9.21
N TRP A 138 -9.00 14.48 9.98
CA TRP A 138 -7.72 14.18 10.62
C TRP A 138 -6.60 13.97 9.60
N VAL A 139 -6.85 13.24 8.54
CA VAL A 139 -5.86 13.01 7.48
C VAL A 139 -5.46 14.32 6.79
N TRP A 140 -6.39 15.26 6.56
CA TRP A 140 -6.06 16.57 6.00
C TRP A 140 -5.19 17.40 6.94
N ILE A 141 -5.44 17.35 8.24
CA ILE A 141 -4.59 18.00 9.26
C ILE A 141 -3.19 17.37 9.23
N GLU A 142 -3.10 16.04 9.26
CA GLU A 142 -1.84 15.28 9.30
C GLU A 142 -0.99 15.48 8.05
N THR A 143 -1.61 15.62 6.91
CA THR A 143 -0.91 15.81 5.64
C THR A 143 -0.73 17.27 5.25
N LEU A 144 -1.37 18.21 5.96
CA LEU A 144 -1.49 19.63 5.59
C LEU A 144 -1.95 19.79 4.13
N SER A 145 -2.83 18.92 3.69
CA SER A 145 -3.25 18.80 2.29
C SER A 145 -4.64 18.21 2.15
N PHE A 146 -5.38 18.66 1.14
CA PHE A 146 -6.67 18.07 0.73
C PHE A 146 -6.52 17.02 -0.39
N THR A 147 -5.31 16.59 -0.69
CA THR A 147 -5.03 15.66 -1.79
C THR A 147 -5.59 14.27 -1.51
N ILE A 148 -5.54 13.80 -0.26
CA ILE A 148 -6.07 12.50 0.15
C ILE A 148 -7.58 12.64 0.33
N LYS A 149 -8.33 12.03 -0.60
CA LYS A 149 -9.80 12.09 -0.63
C LYS A 149 -10.46 10.95 0.12
N ASP A 150 -9.79 9.82 0.25
CA ASP A 150 -10.21 8.65 1.00
C ASP A 150 -9.00 7.84 1.46
N SER A 151 -8.90 7.57 2.75
CA SER A 151 -7.80 6.81 3.34
C SER A 151 -8.22 5.45 3.89
N MET A 152 -9.51 5.12 3.82
CA MET A 152 -10.06 3.90 4.44
C MET A 152 -10.38 2.80 3.43
N CYS A 153 -10.34 3.09 2.13
CA CYS A 153 -10.59 2.09 1.09
C CYS A 153 -9.36 1.17 0.99
N GLY A 154 -9.57 -0.15 1.14
CA GLY A 154 -8.53 -1.17 0.99
C GLY A 154 -8.22 -1.55 -0.45
N PHE A 155 -9.03 -1.14 -1.41
CA PHE A 155 -8.83 -1.43 -2.84
C PHE A 155 -7.75 -0.53 -3.43
N ARG A 156 -6.49 -1.02 -3.45
CA ARG A 156 -5.31 -0.21 -3.74
C ARG A 156 -4.28 -0.95 -4.57
N VAL A 157 -3.55 -0.19 -5.40
CA VAL A 157 -2.31 -0.67 -6.02
C VAL A 157 -1.12 0.01 -5.34
N TYR A 158 -0.33 -0.78 -4.65
CA TYR A 158 0.86 -0.33 -3.93
C TYR A 158 2.10 -0.38 -4.82
N PRO A 159 2.89 0.69 -4.94
CA PRO A 159 4.25 0.64 -5.49
C PRO A 159 5.16 -0.06 -4.47
N LEU A 160 5.56 -1.32 -4.74
CA LEU A 160 6.21 -2.19 -3.75
C LEU A 160 7.55 -1.63 -3.25
N ALA A 161 8.35 -1.03 -4.13
CA ALA A 161 9.63 -0.48 -3.72
C ALA A 161 9.50 0.60 -2.64
N ALA A 162 8.56 1.55 -2.82
CA ALA A 162 8.32 2.61 -1.84
C ALA A 162 7.62 2.07 -0.58
N SER A 163 6.67 1.16 -0.77
CA SER A 163 5.91 0.56 0.35
C SER A 163 6.81 -0.27 1.25
N CYS A 164 7.63 -1.16 0.70
CA CYS A 164 8.56 -1.99 1.49
C CYS A 164 9.65 -1.14 2.17
N ALA A 165 10.19 -0.14 1.48
CA ALA A 165 11.14 0.78 2.10
C ALA A 165 10.54 1.55 3.29
N LEU A 166 9.24 1.89 3.25
CA LEU A 166 8.54 2.44 4.40
C LEU A 166 8.43 1.42 5.54
N LEU A 167 8.04 0.17 5.22
CA LEU A 167 7.86 -0.91 6.20
C LEU A 167 9.15 -1.33 6.91
N GLU A 168 10.31 -1.06 6.33
CA GLU A 168 11.63 -1.28 6.96
C GLU A 168 11.96 -0.22 8.00
N GLN A 169 11.42 0.99 7.86
CA GLN A 169 11.81 2.15 8.67
C GLN A 169 10.81 2.47 9.78
N VAL A 170 9.55 2.08 9.61
CA VAL A 170 8.47 2.48 10.51
C VAL A 170 7.59 1.29 10.85
N ALA A 171 7.36 1.10 12.14
CA ALA A 171 6.31 0.18 12.61
C ALA A 171 4.95 0.83 12.40
N LEU A 172 4.11 0.20 11.56
CA LEU A 172 2.75 0.61 11.30
C LEU A 172 1.76 -0.15 12.18
N GLY A 173 0.56 0.39 12.30
CA GLY A 173 -0.58 -0.33 12.86
C GLY A 173 -0.83 -1.65 12.12
N ARG A 174 -1.33 -2.64 12.84
CA ARG A 174 -1.52 -4.00 12.28
C ARG A 174 -2.97 -4.35 11.98
N ARG A 175 -3.91 -3.50 12.39
CA ARG A 175 -5.35 -3.75 12.27
C ARG A 175 -6.01 -2.78 11.29
N MET A 176 -7.16 -2.21 11.67
CA MET A 176 -7.95 -1.30 10.83
C MET A 176 -7.32 0.09 10.69
N ASP A 177 -6.38 0.43 11.55
CA ASP A 177 -5.57 1.66 11.51
C ASP A 177 -4.53 1.67 10.37
N PHE A 178 -4.13 0.49 9.89
CA PHE A 178 -3.10 0.34 8.85
C PHE A 178 -3.42 1.11 7.57
N ASP A 179 -4.63 0.96 7.04
CA ASP A 179 -5.00 1.51 5.73
C ASP A 179 -4.84 3.05 5.67
N THR A 180 -5.19 3.73 6.76
CA THR A 180 -5.00 5.18 6.89
C THR A 180 -3.53 5.52 7.14
N GLU A 181 -2.87 4.84 8.08
CA GLU A 181 -1.49 5.16 8.47
C GLU A 181 -0.51 4.99 7.31
N VAL A 182 -0.60 3.88 6.56
CA VAL A 182 0.30 3.63 5.43
C VAL A 182 0.17 4.69 4.35
N MET A 183 -1.06 5.13 4.04
CA MET A 183 -1.30 6.17 3.03
C MET A 183 -0.72 7.52 3.45
N VAL A 184 -0.97 7.95 4.69
CA VAL A 184 -0.42 9.21 5.23
C VAL A 184 1.11 9.17 5.20
N ARG A 185 1.72 8.08 5.64
CA ARG A 185 3.18 7.96 5.68
C ARG A 185 3.83 7.86 4.30
N LEU A 186 3.18 7.18 3.35
CA LEU A 186 3.64 7.19 1.95
C LEU A 186 3.54 8.58 1.35
N HIS A 187 2.45 9.32 1.61
CA HIS A 187 2.32 10.72 1.22
C HIS A 187 3.44 11.58 1.83
N TRP A 188 3.74 11.40 3.10
CA TRP A 188 4.86 12.05 3.76
C TRP A 188 6.22 11.69 3.13
N ALA A 189 6.38 10.45 2.66
CA ALA A 189 7.56 10.02 1.92
C ALA A 189 7.66 10.64 0.52
N GLY A 190 6.64 11.40 0.10
CA GLY A 190 6.57 12.03 -1.21
C GLY A 190 6.03 11.13 -2.31
N VAL A 191 5.42 10.00 -1.95
CA VAL A 191 4.67 9.16 -2.88
C VAL A 191 3.37 9.89 -3.24
N ALA A 192 3.13 10.08 -4.53
CA ALA A 192 1.87 10.63 -4.99
C ALA A 192 0.72 9.65 -4.69
N VAL A 193 -0.45 10.19 -4.32
CA VAL A 193 -1.67 9.39 -4.15
C VAL A 193 -2.63 9.76 -5.26
N ARG A 194 -3.09 8.76 -6.02
CA ARG A 194 -4.09 8.89 -7.08
C ARG A 194 -5.35 8.15 -6.71
N PHE A 195 -6.48 8.63 -7.18
CA PHE A 195 -7.78 8.06 -6.85
C PHE A 195 -8.53 7.67 -8.11
N VAL A 196 -9.08 6.45 -8.11
CA VAL A 196 -9.98 5.95 -9.13
C VAL A 196 -11.36 5.80 -8.48
N PRO A 197 -12.43 6.40 -9.03
CA PRO A 197 -13.77 6.17 -8.52
C PRO A 197 -14.10 4.67 -8.58
N THR A 198 -14.63 4.09 -7.51
CA THR A 198 -15.01 2.69 -7.41
C THR A 198 -16.36 2.55 -6.71
N ARG A 199 -17.13 1.56 -7.11
CA ARG A 199 -18.37 1.22 -6.41
C ARG A 199 -18.06 0.27 -5.25
N VAL A 200 -18.75 0.46 -4.13
CA VAL A 200 -18.72 -0.47 -3.01
C VAL A 200 -20.05 -1.22 -3.00
N ILE A 201 -19.97 -2.53 -3.10
CA ILE A 201 -21.13 -3.42 -3.06
C ILE A 201 -21.29 -3.88 -1.61
N TYR A 202 -22.42 -3.57 -1.00
CA TYR A 202 -22.75 -4.03 0.35
C TYR A 202 -23.58 -5.31 0.25
N PRO A 203 -23.00 -6.52 0.50
CA PRO A 203 -23.79 -7.74 0.56
C PRO A 203 -24.75 -7.67 1.75
N ALA A 204 -25.97 -8.17 1.58
CA ALA A 204 -26.99 -8.17 2.63
C ALA A 204 -26.56 -8.92 3.91
N ASP A 205 -25.68 -9.92 3.75
CA ASP A 205 -25.18 -10.79 4.82
C ASP A 205 -23.73 -10.50 5.21
N GLY A 206 -23.22 -9.31 4.90
CA GLY A 206 -21.82 -8.93 5.13
C GLY A 206 -21.45 -8.91 6.61
N SER A 207 -20.63 -9.85 7.08
CA SER A 207 -20.04 -9.84 8.41
C SER A 207 -18.85 -8.89 8.46
N SER A 208 -18.89 -7.92 9.38
CA SER A 208 -17.76 -7.01 9.63
C SER A 208 -17.00 -7.47 10.86
N HIS A 209 -15.68 -7.68 10.73
CA HIS A 209 -14.80 -7.96 11.88
C HIS A 209 -14.39 -6.69 12.65
N PHE A 210 -14.99 -5.55 12.36
CA PHE A 210 -14.72 -4.29 13.05
C PHE A 210 -15.18 -4.36 14.52
N GLN A 211 -14.21 -4.27 15.44
CA GLN A 211 -14.44 -4.22 16.88
C GLN A 211 -14.55 -2.78 17.34
N LEU A 212 -15.79 -2.30 17.53
CA LEU A 212 -16.12 -0.88 17.73
C LEU A 212 -15.19 -0.16 18.72
N TRP A 213 -14.97 -0.69 19.92
CA TRP A 213 -14.15 -0.04 20.95
C TRP A 213 -12.64 -0.14 20.69
N ARG A 214 -12.19 -1.34 20.31
CA ARG A 214 -10.77 -1.61 20.10
C ARG A 214 -10.25 -0.89 18.87
N ASP A 215 -10.93 -1.02 17.75
CA ASP A 215 -10.47 -0.44 16.49
C ASP A 215 -10.57 1.10 16.52
N ASN A 216 -11.62 1.68 17.13
CA ASN A 216 -11.69 3.13 17.31
C ASN A 216 -10.59 3.67 18.24
N ARG A 217 -10.24 2.94 19.31
CA ARG A 217 -9.10 3.29 20.15
C ARG A 217 -7.79 3.28 19.37
N ASP A 218 -7.56 2.23 18.60
CA ASP A 218 -6.33 2.05 17.84
C ASP A 218 -6.22 3.11 16.71
N ILE A 219 -7.34 3.42 16.03
CA ILE A 219 -7.43 4.51 15.05
C ILE A 219 -7.17 5.88 15.72
N SER A 220 -7.79 6.16 16.86
CA SER A 220 -7.58 7.43 17.59
C SER A 220 -6.13 7.57 18.03
N TRP A 221 -5.52 6.50 18.52
CA TRP A 221 -4.11 6.48 18.90
C TRP A 221 -3.20 6.68 17.69
N MET A 222 -3.52 6.08 16.55
CA MET A 222 -2.81 6.28 15.29
C MET A 222 -2.82 7.76 14.88
N HIS A 223 -4.00 8.41 14.85
CA HIS A 223 -4.11 9.84 14.56
C HIS A 223 -3.31 10.70 15.54
N THR A 224 -3.37 10.39 16.84
CA THR A 224 -2.57 11.10 17.86
C THR A 224 -1.07 11.01 17.55
N ARG A 225 -0.56 9.81 17.27
CA ARG A 225 0.86 9.61 16.91
C ARG A 225 1.25 10.39 15.65
N LEU A 226 0.38 10.39 14.63
CA LEU A 226 0.65 11.11 13.38
C LEU A 226 0.69 12.62 13.60
N VAL A 227 -0.27 13.18 14.34
CA VAL A 227 -0.26 14.62 14.69
C VAL A 227 0.95 15.00 15.54
N CYS A 228 1.26 14.23 16.57
CA CYS A 228 2.46 14.48 17.39
C CYS A 228 3.73 14.46 16.53
N ARG A 229 3.83 13.53 15.59
CA ARG A 229 4.95 13.47 14.66
C ARG A 229 5.00 14.68 13.73
N LEU A 230 3.86 15.10 13.19
CA LEU A 230 3.76 16.32 12.37
C LEU A 230 4.24 17.54 13.15
N LEU A 231 3.73 17.73 14.37
CA LEU A 231 4.11 18.86 15.21
C LEU A 231 5.61 18.85 15.54
N TRP A 232 6.17 17.68 15.83
CA TRP A 232 7.61 17.51 16.05
C TRP A 232 8.42 17.91 14.82
N ASP A 233 8.03 17.45 13.63
CA ASP A 233 8.73 17.79 12.38
C ASP A 233 8.60 19.29 12.04
N LEU A 234 7.48 19.93 12.39
CA LEU A 234 7.31 21.38 12.26
C LEU A 234 8.21 22.16 13.24
N LEU A 235 8.28 21.73 14.51
CA LEU A 235 9.15 22.35 15.52
C LEU A 235 10.63 22.25 15.11
N LEU A 236 11.08 21.07 14.65
CA LEU A 236 12.45 20.90 14.16
C LEU A 236 12.77 21.83 12.99
N ARG A 237 11.81 22.19 12.16
CA ARG A 237 12.00 23.17 11.07
C ARG A 237 12.20 24.57 11.59
N LEU A 238 11.41 24.99 12.56
CA LEU A 238 11.53 26.32 13.16
C LEU A 238 12.90 26.52 13.82
N THR A 239 13.49 25.45 14.39
CA THR A 239 14.75 25.51 15.12
C THR A 239 16.00 25.24 14.27
N SER A 240 15.88 24.55 13.13
CA SER A 240 17.04 24.03 12.38
C SER A 240 17.12 24.52 10.93
N GLY A 241 16.32 25.53 10.53
CA GLY A 241 16.26 26.03 9.16
C GLY A 241 15.52 25.10 8.17
N PRO A 242 15.50 25.43 6.86
CA PRO A 242 14.65 24.76 5.88
C PRO A 242 15.12 23.34 5.56
N ARG A 243 14.88 22.40 6.46
CA ARG A 243 14.94 20.96 6.18
C ARG A 243 13.62 20.53 5.54
N ARG A 244 13.65 19.51 4.67
CA ARG A 244 12.38 18.96 4.10
C ARG A 244 11.48 18.46 5.22
N LEU A 245 10.16 18.68 5.14
CA LEU A 245 9.15 18.28 6.14
C LEU A 245 9.26 16.80 6.55
N TRP A 246 9.81 15.99 5.69
CA TRP A 246 9.82 14.54 5.79
C TRP A 246 11.26 14.02 5.66
N SER A 247 12.12 14.40 6.62
CA SER A 247 13.54 13.98 6.64
C SER A 247 13.74 12.47 6.79
N TRP A 248 12.71 11.77 7.20
CA TRP A 248 12.68 10.31 7.36
C TRP A 248 12.31 9.55 6.07
N ALA A 249 11.93 10.23 4.99
CA ALA A 249 11.69 9.56 3.71
C ALA A 249 12.92 8.75 3.29
N PRO A 250 12.77 7.49 2.85
CA PRO A 250 13.86 6.59 2.54
C PRO A 250 14.92 7.27 1.66
N ARG A 251 16.19 7.26 2.10
CA ARG A 251 17.29 7.87 1.34
C ARG A 251 17.39 7.27 -0.06
N LEU A 252 17.24 5.96 -0.17
CA LEU A 252 17.25 5.22 -1.42
C LEU A 252 16.16 5.68 -2.42
N TRP A 253 15.01 6.11 -1.91
CA TRP A 253 13.93 6.61 -2.74
C TRP A 253 14.23 8.02 -3.27
N ARG A 254 14.87 8.87 -2.47
CA ARG A 254 15.34 10.21 -2.89
C ARG A 254 16.44 10.13 -3.94
N GLU A 255 17.36 9.19 -3.77
CA GLU A 255 18.46 8.97 -4.71
C GLU A 255 17.95 8.46 -6.05
N ARG A 256 16.97 7.56 -6.07
CA ARG A 256 16.32 7.08 -7.29
C ARG A 256 15.57 8.19 -8.05
N ARG A 257 14.86 9.08 -7.36
CA ARG A 257 14.24 10.26 -7.99
C ARG A 257 15.28 11.20 -8.60
N SER A 258 16.38 11.43 -7.92
CA SER A 258 17.47 12.27 -8.45
C SER A 258 18.13 11.63 -9.67
N ALA A 259 18.32 10.30 -9.65
CA ALA A 259 18.85 9.55 -10.78
C ALA A 259 17.91 9.49 -12.00
N ALA A 260 16.60 9.36 -11.76
CA ALA A 260 15.59 9.36 -12.83
C ALA A 260 15.46 10.70 -13.55
N HIS A 261 15.82 11.82 -12.90
CA HIS A 261 15.84 13.15 -13.51
C HIS A 261 17.15 13.48 -14.22
N CYS A 262 18.19 12.66 -14.05
CA CYS A 262 19.45 12.81 -14.78
C CYS A 262 19.37 12.03 -16.09
N SER A 263 19.04 12.72 -17.19
CA SER A 263 18.97 12.13 -18.55
C SER A 263 20.28 11.50 -19.02
N ALA A 264 21.41 11.79 -18.37
CA ALA A 264 22.72 11.20 -18.64
C ALA A 264 22.89 9.78 -18.06
N CYS A 265 22.04 9.32 -17.13
CA CYS A 265 22.20 8.02 -16.46
C CYS A 265 21.49 6.85 -17.15
N ARG A 266 20.70 7.08 -18.23
CA ARG A 266 20.00 5.99 -18.94
C ARG A 266 20.93 5.00 -19.65
N SER A 267 22.18 5.41 -19.93
CA SER A 267 23.19 4.56 -20.58
C SER A 267 24.05 3.74 -19.62
N CYS A 268 24.00 3.99 -18.31
CA CYS A 268 24.84 3.28 -17.32
C CYS A 268 24.10 2.16 -16.55
N TRP A 269 22.84 1.88 -16.86
CA TRP A 269 22.00 0.92 -16.14
C TRP A 269 22.48 -0.55 -16.13
N PRO A 270 23.19 -1.08 -17.13
CA PRO A 270 23.64 -2.48 -17.11
C PRO A 270 24.82 -2.75 -16.16
N ALA A 271 25.57 -1.73 -15.72
CA ALA A 271 26.82 -1.93 -14.99
C ALA A 271 26.68 -1.94 -13.46
N ILE A 272 25.54 -1.51 -12.91
CA ILE A 272 25.35 -1.37 -11.45
C ILE A 272 24.75 -2.63 -10.80
N ALA A 273 24.25 -3.57 -11.61
CA ALA A 273 23.62 -4.80 -11.10
C ALA A 273 24.60 -5.86 -10.55
N CYS A 274 25.92 -5.66 -10.65
CA CYS A 274 26.92 -6.69 -10.32
C CYS A 274 27.84 -6.41 -9.13
N TRP A 275 27.70 -5.30 -8.37
CA TRP A 275 28.63 -5.06 -7.24
C TRP A 275 27.90 -4.58 -6.00
N GLY A 276 27.71 -5.51 -5.09
CA GLY A 276 27.41 -5.24 -3.69
C GLY A 276 28.71 -4.81 -2.98
N GLY A 277 28.67 -3.65 -2.32
CA GLY A 277 29.69 -3.25 -1.34
C GLY A 277 30.59 -2.10 -1.77
N GLY A 278 30.34 -0.92 -1.20
CA GLY A 278 31.37 0.03 -0.74
C GLY A 278 32.02 0.93 -1.80
N ALA A 279 31.92 2.22 -1.51
CA ALA A 279 32.75 3.33 -1.96
C ALA A 279 32.43 3.97 -3.33
N PHE A 280 31.90 5.17 -3.24
CA PHE A 280 31.81 6.12 -4.33
C PHE A 280 33.20 6.58 -4.79
N LEU A 281 33.54 6.35 -6.06
CA LEU A 281 34.60 7.08 -6.75
C LEU A 281 33.96 7.88 -7.88
N CYS A 282 34.03 9.18 -7.72
CA CYS A 282 33.65 10.17 -8.70
C CYS A 282 34.63 10.04 -9.90
N CYS A 283 34.15 9.57 -11.07
CA CYS A 283 34.94 9.61 -12.29
C CYS A 283 35.05 11.05 -12.79
N SER A 284 36.16 11.68 -12.49
CA SER A 284 36.67 12.85 -13.21
C SER A 284 37.03 12.44 -14.64
N ILE A 285 36.41 13.08 -15.60
CA ILE A 285 36.74 12.95 -17.04
C ILE A 285 38.02 13.75 -17.29
N PRO A 286 39.10 13.16 -17.81
CA PRO A 286 40.19 13.96 -18.31
C PRO A 286 39.83 14.54 -19.69
N SER A 287 39.86 15.84 -19.79
CA SER A 287 39.90 16.57 -21.06
C SER A 287 41.26 16.35 -21.69
N SER A 288 41.36 15.64 -22.78
CA SER A 288 42.51 15.71 -23.65
C SER A 288 42.12 16.42 -24.92
N ALA A 289 42.68 17.63 -25.01
CA ALA A 289 42.69 18.41 -26.23
C ALA A 289 43.79 17.88 -27.18
N THR A 290 43.47 17.84 -28.43
CA THR A 290 44.17 18.33 -29.63
C THR A 290 45.54 17.81 -30.03
N SER A 291 45.60 17.63 -31.25
CA SER A 291 46.57 18.01 -32.28
C SER A 291 47.37 16.87 -32.91
N GLY A 292 47.26 16.83 -34.17
CA GLY A 292 48.04 16.05 -35.13
C GLY A 292 47.23 15.77 -36.35
#